data_1acde23605821e22bb89c3522ce3e02b
#
_entry.id   1acde23605821e22bb89c3522ce3e02b
#
_cell.length_a   1.000
_cell.length_b   1.000
_cell.length_c   1.000
_cell.angle_alpha   90.00
_cell.angle_beta   90.00
_cell.angle_gamma   90.00
#
_symmetry.space_group_name_H-M   'P 1'
#
loop_
_entity.id
_entity.type
_entity.pdbx_description
1 polymer ?
#
loop_
_entity_poly.entity_id
_entity_poly.type
_entity_poly.pdbx_seq_one_letter_code
_entity_poly.pdbx_strand_id
1 'polypeptide(L)'
;MRRVTIVLAGAAVVSVGLLAQSGMRKPGTYKSAAQVRAALDASKPALGIVAGQVTQVVEAGGGQIVVRRRMAGPNNASVHDDLTEVYQFTAGSGTFVTGGTIPDPKDRTAGIKGGVSQKVQAGDFIVLPPGTPHWFSQIDGSVTYVETRFPVK
;
A
#
# COMPACT_ATOMS: atom_id res chain seq x y z
N MET A 1 14.22 59.15 -48.67
CA MET A 1 13.15 59.09 -47.66
C MET A 1 12.92 57.64 -47.25
N ARG A 2 13.43 57.24 -46.03
CA ARG A 2 13.28 55.89 -45.51
C ARG A 2 12.07 55.88 -44.58
N ARG A 3 11.07 55.06 -44.90
CA ARG A 3 9.92 54.86 -44.01
C ARG A 3 10.28 53.83 -42.91
N VAL A 4 10.23 54.28 -41.66
CA VAL A 4 10.38 53.38 -40.49
C VAL A 4 9.00 52.86 -40.15
N THR A 5 8.83 51.53 -40.26
CA THR A 5 7.61 50.85 -39.81
C THR A 5 7.83 50.39 -38.37
N ILE A 6 7.10 50.98 -37.44
CA ILE A 6 7.07 50.57 -36.04
C ILE A 6 6.08 49.45 -35.90
N VAL A 7 6.53 48.23 -35.57
CA VAL A 7 5.69 47.10 -35.20
C VAL A 7 5.47 47.17 -33.70
N LEU A 8 4.26 47.49 -33.29
CA LEU A 8 3.80 47.37 -31.91
C LEU A 8 3.49 45.91 -31.60
N ALA A 9 4.37 45.26 -30.85
CA ALA A 9 4.09 43.95 -30.27
C ALA A 9 3.15 44.12 -29.06
N GLY A 10 1.90 43.77 -29.24
CA GLY A 10 0.91 43.71 -28.17
C GLY A 10 1.20 42.51 -27.25
N ALA A 11 1.65 42.75 -26.03
CA ALA A 11 1.73 41.74 -25.00
C ALA A 11 0.32 41.45 -24.47
N ALA A 12 -0.24 40.32 -24.84
CA ALA A 12 -1.46 39.81 -24.23
C ALA A 12 -1.14 39.35 -22.80
N VAL A 13 -1.52 40.13 -21.80
CA VAL A 13 -1.50 39.71 -20.41
C VAL A 13 -2.65 38.73 -20.20
N VAL A 14 -2.34 37.43 -20.22
CA VAL A 14 -3.27 36.41 -19.76
C VAL A 14 -3.33 36.47 -18.24
N SER A 15 -4.29 37.20 -17.71
CA SER A 15 -4.65 37.15 -16.31
C SER A 15 -5.27 35.77 -16.03
N VAL A 16 -4.45 34.84 -15.53
CA VAL A 16 -4.95 33.59 -14.93
C VAL A 16 -5.65 34.01 -13.62
N GLY A 17 -6.95 34.17 -13.69
CA GLY A 17 -7.77 34.35 -12.52
C GLY A 17 -7.62 33.15 -11.61
N LEU A 18 -6.95 33.31 -10.47
CA LEU A 18 -7.04 32.40 -9.33
C LEU A 18 -8.49 32.45 -8.81
N LEU A 19 -9.38 31.66 -9.41
CA LEU A 19 -10.65 31.35 -8.78
C LEU A 19 -10.31 30.54 -7.53
N ALA A 20 -10.37 31.20 -6.38
CA ALA A 20 -10.39 30.53 -5.09
C ALA A 20 -11.56 29.55 -5.08
N GLN A 21 -11.29 28.26 -5.33
CA GLN A 21 -12.27 27.19 -5.24
C GLN A 21 -12.51 26.85 -3.77
N SER A 22 -13.07 27.83 -3.05
CA SER A 22 -13.60 27.63 -1.70
C SER A 22 -14.81 26.70 -1.80
N GLY A 23 -14.62 25.43 -1.45
CA GLY A 23 -15.72 24.48 -1.30
C GLY A 23 -15.65 23.21 -2.13
N MET A 24 -14.79 23.06 -3.12
CA MET A 24 -14.64 21.78 -3.84
C MET A 24 -13.85 20.78 -2.99
N ARG A 25 -14.47 19.64 -2.71
CA ARG A 25 -13.79 18.51 -2.07
C ARG A 25 -12.76 17.91 -3.01
N LYS A 26 -11.62 17.45 -2.48
CA LYS A 26 -10.61 16.77 -3.27
C LYS A 26 -11.22 15.54 -3.95
N PRO A 27 -10.93 15.28 -5.24
CA PRO A 27 -11.39 14.07 -5.91
C PRO A 27 -10.74 12.83 -5.27
N GLY A 28 -11.40 11.68 -5.38
CA GLY A 28 -10.82 10.41 -4.98
C GLY A 28 -9.58 10.05 -5.81
N THR A 29 -8.68 9.27 -5.24
CA THR A 29 -7.52 8.73 -5.96
C THR A 29 -7.93 7.46 -6.71
N TYR A 30 -7.70 7.43 -8.01
CA TYR A 30 -7.93 6.26 -8.86
C TYR A 30 -6.60 5.70 -9.39
N LYS A 31 -6.47 4.38 -9.34
CA LYS A 31 -5.39 3.62 -9.98
C LYS A 31 -6.01 2.50 -10.79
N SER A 32 -5.73 2.46 -12.09
CA SER A 32 -6.18 1.36 -12.94
C SER A 32 -5.45 0.05 -12.59
N ALA A 33 -6.04 -1.09 -12.95
CA ALA A 33 -5.40 -2.39 -12.77
C ALA A 33 -4.03 -2.47 -13.47
N ALA A 34 -3.87 -1.79 -14.62
CA ALA A 34 -2.59 -1.72 -15.33
C ALA A 34 -1.53 -0.94 -14.52
N GLN A 35 -1.91 0.19 -13.93
CA GLN A 35 -1.01 0.99 -13.08
C GLN A 35 -0.61 0.23 -11.81
N VAL A 36 -1.56 -0.51 -11.19
CA VAL A 36 -1.27 -1.35 -10.02
C VAL A 36 -0.27 -2.45 -10.41
N ARG A 37 -0.51 -3.19 -11.51
CA ARG A 37 0.42 -4.21 -11.98
C ARG A 37 1.81 -3.64 -12.28
N ALA A 38 1.90 -2.55 -13.03
CA ALA A 38 3.17 -1.91 -13.35
C ALA A 38 3.96 -1.50 -12.10
N ALA A 39 3.28 -0.96 -11.08
CA ALA A 39 3.91 -0.61 -9.80
C ALA A 39 4.43 -1.84 -9.05
N LEU A 40 3.66 -2.95 -9.04
CA LEU A 40 4.08 -4.22 -8.43
C LEU A 40 5.29 -4.83 -9.16
N ASP A 41 5.30 -4.76 -10.49
CA ASP A 41 6.37 -5.35 -11.33
C ASP A 41 7.66 -4.51 -11.28
N ALA A 42 7.54 -3.19 -11.11
CA ALA A 42 8.68 -2.29 -10.95
C ALA A 42 9.35 -2.40 -9.56
N SER A 43 8.68 -3.02 -8.60
CA SER A 43 9.18 -3.14 -7.24
C SER A 43 10.23 -4.24 -7.14
N LYS A 44 11.37 -3.92 -6.53
CA LYS A 44 12.43 -4.91 -6.29
C LYS A 44 12.12 -5.69 -5.01
N PRO A 45 12.30 -7.02 -4.99
CA PRO A 45 12.19 -7.80 -3.77
C PRO A 45 13.24 -7.32 -2.76
N ALA A 46 12.81 -6.99 -1.54
CA ALA A 46 13.71 -6.81 -0.41
C ALA A 46 13.42 -7.95 0.58
N LEU A 47 14.38 -8.86 0.81
CA LEU A 47 14.36 -9.92 1.82
C LEU A 47 12.97 -10.60 2.00
N GLY A 48 12.47 -11.27 0.96
CA GLY A 48 11.17 -11.97 1.02
C GLY A 48 9.95 -11.04 1.04
N ILE A 49 10.13 -9.74 1.02
CA ILE A 49 9.06 -8.76 0.93
C ILE A 49 9.18 -8.03 -0.40
N VAL A 50 8.32 -8.34 -1.33
CA VAL A 50 8.13 -7.49 -2.50
C VAL A 50 7.03 -6.52 -2.16
N ALA A 51 7.41 -5.33 -1.84
CA ALA A 51 6.47 -4.26 -1.71
C ALA A 51 6.34 -3.53 -3.05
N GLY A 52 5.49 -4.02 -3.92
CA GLY A 52 4.87 -3.16 -4.91
C GLY A 52 3.87 -2.28 -4.17
N GLN A 53 4.22 -1.05 -3.90
CA GLN A 53 3.34 -0.17 -3.15
C GLN A 53 2.57 0.75 -4.08
N VAL A 54 1.25 0.56 -4.15
CA VAL A 54 0.33 1.65 -4.47
C VAL A 54 -0.19 2.17 -3.13
N THR A 55 0.51 3.12 -2.56
CA THR A 55 0.17 3.64 -1.24
C THR A 55 -0.78 4.82 -1.38
N GLN A 56 -1.88 4.76 -0.66
CA GLN A 56 -2.71 5.91 -0.38
C GLN A 56 -2.72 6.14 1.14
N VAL A 57 -2.21 7.29 1.55
CA VAL A 57 -2.35 7.74 2.94
C VAL A 57 -3.73 8.35 3.10
N VAL A 58 -4.51 7.84 4.05
CA VAL A 58 -5.77 8.47 4.45
C VAL A 58 -5.43 9.63 5.37
N GLU A 59 -5.72 10.88 4.97
CA GLU A 59 -5.32 12.10 5.69
C GLU A 59 -5.93 12.21 7.10
N ALA A 60 -7.11 11.60 7.33
CA ALA A 60 -7.76 11.64 8.64
C ALA A 60 -7.32 10.44 9.50
N GLY A 61 -6.45 10.67 10.47
CA GLY A 61 -6.06 9.67 11.47
C GLY A 61 -4.89 8.77 11.10
N GLY A 62 -4.14 9.05 10.02
CA GLY A 62 -2.91 8.31 9.68
C GLY A 62 -3.12 6.90 9.13
N GLY A 63 -4.32 6.55 8.68
CA GLY A 63 -4.59 5.27 8.04
C GLY A 63 -3.87 5.10 6.70
N GLN A 64 -3.64 3.86 6.29
CA GLN A 64 -2.93 3.53 5.06
C GLN A 64 -3.65 2.42 4.29
N ILE A 65 -3.72 2.55 2.96
CA ILE A 65 -4.15 1.49 2.06
C ILE A 65 -2.99 1.19 1.11
N VAL A 66 -2.58 -0.08 1.05
CA VAL A 66 -1.42 -0.53 0.27
C VAL A 66 -1.78 -1.81 -0.48
N VAL A 67 -1.43 -1.89 -1.77
CA VAL A 67 -1.41 -3.17 -2.48
C VAL A 67 -0.01 -3.76 -2.37
N ARG A 68 0.10 -4.99 -1.89
CA ARG A 68 1.37 -5.70 -1.72
C ARG A 68 1.39 -7.00 -2.50
N ARG A 69 2.56 -7.33 -3.02
CA ARG A 69 2.89 -8.69 -3.51
C ARG A 69 4.05 -9.23 -2.69
N ARG A 70 3.88 -10.42 -2.15
CA ARG A 70 4.97 -11.18 -1.52
C ARG A 70 5.30 -12.39 -2.37
N MET A 71 6.58 -12.70 -2.47
CA MET A 71 7.08 -13.89 -3.15
C MET A 71 7.35 -15.02 -2.15
N ALA A 72 7.40 -16.26 -2.63
CA ALA A 72 7.91 -17.39 -1.87
C ALA A 72 9.33 -17.08 -1.36
N GLY A 73 9.62 -17.50 -0.14
CA GLY A 73 10.89 -17.28 0.53
C GLY A 73 10.72 -16.95 2.01
N PRO A 74 11.80 -16.67 2.72
CA PRO A 74 11.76 -16.28 4.14
C PRO A 74 10.90 -15.01 4.32
N ASN A 75 9.97 -15.08 5.26
CA ASN A 75 9.12 -13.96 5.63
C ASN A 75 9.24 -13.68 7.13
N ASN A 76 9.24 -12.42 7.50
CA ASN A 76 9.29 -12.01 8.90
C ASN A 76 7.89 -12.02 9.50
N ALA A 77 7.77 -12.52 10.73
CA ALA A 77 6.61 -12.28 11.57
C ALA A 77 6.52 -10.79 11.95
N SER A 78 5.31 -10.28 12.06
CA SER A 78 5.03 -8.88 12.40
C SER A 78 3.99 -8.80 13.51
N VAL A 79 4.04 -7.70 14.25
CA VAL A 79 3.03 -7.30 15.22
C VAL A 79 2.99 -5.77 15.26
N HIS A 80 1.80 -5.19 15.33
CA HIS A 80 1.58 -3.75 15.41
C HIS A 80 0.59 -3.47 16.54
N ASP A 81 1.05 -2.86 17.61
CA ASP A 81 0.25 -2.66 18.83
C ASP A 81 -0.75 -1.51 18.70
N ASP A 82 -0.55 -0.62 17.74
CA ASP A 82 -1.31 0.61 17.51
C ASP A 82 -2.14 0.60 16.23
N LEU A 83 -2.22 -0.55 15.55
CA LEU A 83 -2.91 -0.66 14.27
C LEU A 83 -3.93 -1.81 14.27
N THR A 84 -5.12 -1.55 13.76
CA THR A 84 -5.98 -2.59 13.18
C THR A 84 -5.61 -2.74 11.70
N GLU A 85 -5.38 -3.97 11.25
CA GLU A 85 -5.05 -4.26 9.87
C GLU A 85 -6.10 -5.16 9.22
N VAL A 86 -6.38 -4.89 7.94
CA VAL A 86 -7.25 -5.74 7.12
C VAL A 86 -6.45 -6.19 5.91
N TYR A 87 -6.38 -7.49 5.69
CA TYR A 87 -5.78 -8.11 4.50
C TYR A 87 -6.88 -8.68 3.63
N GLN A 88 -6.99 -8.18 2.40
CA GLN A 88 -7.88 -8.74 1.37
C GLN A 88 -7.01 -9.35 0.28
N PHE A 89 -7.04 -10.68 0.16
CA PHE A 89 -6.23 -11.39 -0.83
C PHE A 89 -6.84 -11.27 -2.22
N THR A 90 -6.02 -10.90 -3.21
CA THR A 90 -6.49 -10.61 -4.58
C THR A 90 -5.89 -11.53 -5.63
N ALA A 91 -4.75 -12.20 -5.34
CA ALA A 91 -4.14 -13.17 -6.22
C ALA A 91 -3.16 -14.07 -5.45
N GLY A 92 -2.95 -15.29 -5.97
CA GLY A 92 -2.05 -16.28 -5.37
C GLY A 92 -2.59 -16.93 -4.13
N SER A 93 -1.74 -17.67 -3.41
CA SER A 93 -2.11 -18.43 -2.21
C SER A 93 -0.92 -18.60 -1.27
N GLY A 94 -1.23 -19.03 -0.04
CA GLY A 94 -0.23 -19.32 0.97
C GLY A 94 -0.82 -19.83 2.27
N THR A 95 0.02 -19.91 3.30
CA THR A 95 -0.39 -20.17 4.68
C THR A 95 -0.11 -18.93 5.51
N PHE A 96 -1.16 -18.35 6.08
CA PHE A 96 -1.08 -17.19 6.95
C PHE A 96 -1.35 -17.61 8.40
N VAL A 97 -0.47 -17.21 9.31
CA VAL A 97 -0.55 -17.53 10.73
C VAL A 97 -0.88 -16.27 11.50
N THR A 98 -1.86 -16.34 12.41
CA THR A 98 -2.27 -15.22 13.25
C THR A 98 -2.32 -15.60 14.72
N GLY A 99 -2.09 -14.63 15.61
CA GLY A 99 -2.02 -14.85 17.06
C GLY A 99 -0.75 -15.57 17.47
N GLY A 100 -0.76 -16.15 18.66
CA GLY A 100 0.43 -16.77 19.25
C GLY A 100 1.49 -15.75 19.67
N THR A 101 2.76 -16.15 19.62
CA THR A 101 3.90 -15.31 20.04
C THR A 101 5.04 -15.36 19.04
N ILE A 102 5.74 -14.24 18.86
CA ILE A 102 7.02 -14.18 18.17
C ILE A 102 8.10 -14.52 19.18
N PRO A 103 8.80 -15.69 19.06
CA PRO A 103 9.68 -16.19 20.11
C PRO A 103 10.88 -15.27 20.38
N ASP A 104 11.44 -14.70 19.33
CA ASP A 104 12.53 -13.72 19.42
C ASP A 104 12.17 -12.47 18.60
N PRO A 105 11.91 -11.34 19.26
CA PRO A 105 11.65 -10.07 18.56
C PRO A 105 12.82 -9.59 17.69
N LYS A 106 14.04 -10.09 17.92
CA LYS A 106 15.25 -9.76 17.16
C LYS A 106 15.39 -10.66 15.92
N ASP A 107 14.88 -11.90 16.00
CA ASP A 107 14.82 -12.83 14.87
C ASP A 107 13.37 -13.16 14.48
N ARG A 108 12.76 -12.26 13.73
CA ARG A 108 11.38 -12.41 13.25
C ARG A 108 11.22 -13.49 12.18
N THR A 109 12.33 -14.02 11.62
CA THR A 109 12.29 -15.12 10.66
C THR A 109 11.95 -16.45 11.31
N ALA A 110 12.12 -16.57 12.63
CA ALA A 110 11.72 -17.74 13.41
C ALA A 110 10.18 -17.96 13.43
N GLY A 111 9.41 -16.99 12.93
CA GLY A 111 7.97 -17.07 12.78
C GLY A 111 7.20 -16.91 14.07
N ILE A 112 6.04 -17.61 14.16
CA ILE A 112 5.11 -17.53 15.28
C ILE A 112 4.93 -18.92 15.91
N LYS A 113 4.94 -19.00 17.25
CA LYS A 113 4.58 -20.19 18.03
C LYS A 113 3.16 -20.06 18.57
N GLY A 114 2.40 -21.16 18.48
CA GLY A 114 1.05 -21.26 19.06
C GLY A 114 -0.03 -20.43 18.35
N GLY A 115 0.26 -19.94 17.14
CA GLY A 115 -0.70 -19.22 16.31
C GLY A 115 -1.66 -20.17 15.58
N VAL A 116 -2.71 -19.60 14.99
CA VAL A 116 -3.68 -20.30 14.14
C VAL A 116 -3.24 -20.15 12.69
N SER A 117 -2.99 -21.30 12.03
CA SER A 117 -2.61 -21.37 10.61
C SER A 117 -3.84 -21.49 9.72
N GLN A 118 -3.93 -20.68 8.69
CA GLN A 118 -5.02 -20.68 7.72
C GLN A 118 -4.44 -20.68 6.31
N LYS A 119 -4.99 -21.53 5.43
CA LYS A 119 -4.77 -21.40 4.00
C LYS A 119 -5.53 -20.19 3.51
N VAL A 120 -4.83 -19.32 2.76
CA VAL A 120 -5.40 -18.11 2.18
C VAL A 120 -5.22 -18.11 0.67
N GLN A 121 -6.21 -17.59 -0.04
CA GLN A 121 -6.25 -17.48 -1.48
C GLN A 121 -6.99 -16.21 -1.92
N ALA A 122 -7.04 -15.96 -3.23
CA ALA A 122 -7.79 -14.83 -3.78
C ALA A 122 -9.28 -14.90 -3.36
N GLY A 123 -9.80 -13.78 -2.86
CA GLY A 123 -11.15 -13.63 -2.33
C GLY A 123 -11.23 -13.67 -0.80
N ASP A 124 -10.28 -14.27 -0.12
CA ASP A 124 -10.24 -14.31 1.33
C ASP A 124 -9.88 -12.94 1.93
N PHE A 125 -10.29 -12.72 3.18
CA PHE A 125 -9.82 -11.57 3.95
C PHE A 125 -9.60 -11.94 5.42
N ILE A 126 -8.74 -11.18 6.09
CA ILE A 126 -8.44 -11.34 7.52
C ILE A 126 -8.43 -9.95 8.16
N VAL A 127 -9.00 -9.85 9.34
CA VAL A 127 -8.90 -8.67 10.21
C VAL A 127 -7.98 -8.99 11.36
N LEU A 128 -6.97 -8.16 11.58
CA LEU A 128 -6.00 -8.27 12.65
C LEU A 128 -6.23 -7.13 13.65
N PRO A 129 -6.74 -7.42 14.85
CA PRO A 129 -6.78 -6.44 15.93
C PRO A 129 -5.36 -5.97 16.32
N PRO A 130 -5.22 -4.83 16.99
CA PRO A 130 -3.95 -4.37 17.53
C PRO A 130 -3.27 -5.43 18.38
N GLY A 131 -1.94 -5.52 18.28
CA GLY A 131 -1.15 -6.49 19.01
C GLY A 131 -1.25 -7.94 18.53
N THR A 132 -1.93 -8.19 17.40
CA THR A 132 -2.03 -9.55 16.85
C THR A 132 -0.79 -9.89 16.02
N PRO A 133 0.06 -10.85 16.46
CA PRO A 133 1.16 -11.36 15.65
C PRO A 133 0.62 -12.00 14.37
N HIS A 134 1.30 -11.78 13.25
CA HIS A 134 0.90 -12.34 11.97
C HIS A 134 2.11 -12.63 11.06
N TRP A 135 1.98 -13.67 10.23
CA TRP A 135 3.10 -14.17 9.46
C TRP A 135 2.65 -15.05 8.28
N PHE A 136 3.30 -14.90 7.13
CA PHE A 136 3.24 -15.91 6.08
C PHE A 136 4.26 -16.99 6.36
N SER A 137 3.81 -18.16 6.83
CA SER A 137 4.67 -19.33 7.04
C SER A 137 5.03 -20.01 5.70
N GLN A 138 4.19 -19.87 4.68
CA GLN A 138 4.40 -20.37 3.34
C GLN A 138 3.70 -19.47 2.33
N ILE A 139 4.31 -19.28 1.16
CA ILE A 139 3.71 -18.62 0.00
C ILE A 139 3.92 -19.54 -1.20
N ASP A 140 2.84 -19.83 -1.93
CA ASP A 140 2.84 -20.69 -3.11
C ASP A 140 3.18 -19.84 -4.35
N GLY A 141 4.49 -19.66 -4.63
CA GLY A 141 5.00 -18.77 -5.67
C GLY A 141 4.90 -17.29 -5.29
N SER A 142 3.69 -16.73 -5.28
CA SER A 142 3.43 -15.36 -4.83
C SER A 142 2.02 -15.19 -4.29
N VAL A 143 1.84 -14.19 -3.42
CA VAL A 143 0.52 -13.75 -2.94
C VAL A 143 0.41 -12.23 -3.09
N THR A 144 -0.73 -11.76 -3.59
CA THR A 144 -1.04 -10.32 -3.71
C THR A 144 -2.27 -10.01 -2.87
N TYR A 145 -2.22 -8.93 -2.12
CA TYR A 145 -3.30 -8.51 -1.24
C TYR A 145 -3.35 -6.98 -1.10
N VAL A 146 -4.53 -6.49 -0.77
CA VAL A 146 -4.73 -5.13 -0.25
C VAL A 146 -4.57 -5.18 1.25
N GLU A 147 -3.71 -4.35 1.78
CA GLU A 147 -3.53 -4.13 3.21
C GLU A 147 -4.07 -2.75 3.56
N THR A 148 -5.04 -2.70 4.45
CA THR A 148 -5.59 -1.46 5.00
C THR A 148 -5.24 -1.38 6.47
N ARG A 149 -4.69 -0.25 6.89
CA ARG A 149 -4.26 0.00 8.28
C ARG A 149 -5.04 1.16 8.87
N PHE A 150 -5.55 0.96 10.05
CA PHE A 150 -6.25 1.98 10.82
C PHE A 150 -5.54 2.14 12.17
N PRO A 151 -5.03 3.35 12.49
CA PRO A 151 -4.52 3.61 13.84
C PRO A 151 -5.65 3.46 14.86
N VAL A 152 -5.36 2.84 15.98
CA VAL A 152 -6.25 2.88 17.15
C VAL A 152 -5.92 4.13 17.98
N LYS A 153 -6.95 4.73 18.55
CA LYS A 153 -6.82 5.91 19.40
C LYS A 153 -6.51 5.49 20.83
#